data_935bf0e349adfe6d895e09f5c5bb70d3
#
_entry.id   935bf0e349adfe6d895e09f5c5bb70d3
#
_cell.length_a   1.000
_cell.length_b   1.000
_cell.length_c   1.000
_cell.angle_alpha   90.00
_cell.angle_beta   90.00
_cell.angle_gamma   90.00
#
_symmetry.space_group_name_H-M   'P 1'
#
loop_
_entity.id
_entity.type
_entity.pdbx_description
1 polymer ?
#
loop_
_entity_poly.entity_id
_entity_poly.type
_entity_poly.pdbx_seq_one_letter_code
_entity_poly.pdbx_strand_id
1 'polypeptide(L)'
;MDIARPSNARKKRIRQISWAVAALAAVGLITLGLSRLKPAAPTVEMAVVWPDTVKRGPMVRQVRGLGTLVPEDIRWIPATTQGRVEKIILRPGTPVKADSVILELSNPQVEQAAQDADLQFKAEESNLISLTAQLQADFLAQRAAAATVEADYAQARMQYEMNEALAVDKLVSDLVLRQSKVKSDELNSRRQIEDDRLKQTKETMNARLAAERSKVDQMRALATLRRQELTLLKVRAGLNGMLQLVPVEVGQQVAPGGNLARVANPNRLKAEIKIAETQAKDIQIGQSAEIDTRNGVVAGRVSRIDPSVINGTRTVDVSLPDELPKGAVPDLSVDGTIELERLNDVLYMGRPAFGQEQSTVGLFKIDADGSYAARTQVKLGRSSVNTVEVLSGLKVGDRVILSDMSQYDGFDRIRLK
;
A
#
# COMPACT_ATOMS: atom_id res chain seq x y z
N MET A 1 21.01 72.59 -106.22
CA MET A 1 20.84 71.10 -106.29
C MET A 1 21.36 70.45 -105.03
N ASP A 2 20.48 70.16 -104.19
CA ASP A 2 20.80 69.56 -102.90
C ASP A 2 20.42 68.05 -102.88
N ILE A 3 21.42 67.24 -102.79
CA ILE A 3 21.27 65.77 -102.80
C ILE A 3 21.15 65.27 -101.38
N ALA A 4 19.96 64.81 -101.01
CA ALA A 4 19.67 64.21 -99.70
C ALA A 4 20.47 62.89 -99.46
N ARG A 5 21.27 62.83 -98.42
CA ARG A 5 21.97 61.61 -98.01
C ARG A 5 21.01 60.71 -97.19
N PRO A 6 20.89 59.41 -97.46
CA PRO A 6 20.05 58.51 -96.68
C PRO A 6 20.60 58.27 -95.25
N SER A 7 19.77 58.48 -94.23
CA SER A 7 20.13 58.34 -92.83
C SER A 7 20.22 56.84 -92.40
N ASN A 8 21.37 56.40 -91.92
CA ASN A 8 21.67 55.05 -91.41
C ASN A 8 21.07 54.78 -90.02
N ALA A 9 20.07 55.55 -89.65
CA ALA A 9 19.48 55.48 -88.30
C ALA A 9 18.72 54.11 -88.01
N ARG A 10 18.13 53.49 -89.06
CA ARG A 10 17.43 52.19 -88.91
C ARG A 10 18.37 51.02 -88.67
N LYS A 11 19.50 50.97 -89.29
CA LYS A 11 20.51 49.89 -89.09
C LYS A 11 21.14 49.99 -87.68
N LYS A 12 21.34 51.20 -87.15
CA LYS A 12 21.87 51.39 -85.82
C LYS A 12 20.90 50.96 -84.69
N ARG A 13 19.61 51.22 -84.88
CA ARG A 13 18.56 50.78 -83.93
C ARG A 13 18.37 49.24 -83.94
N ILE A 14 18.34 48.58 -85.11
CA ILE A 14 18.23 47.13 -85.19
C ILE A 14 19.42 46.45 -84.52
N ARG A 15 20.65 46.97 -84.70
CA ARG A 15 21.87 46.48 -84.05
C ARG A 15 21.85 46.71 -82.53
N GLN A 16 21.32 47.81 -82.06
CA GLN A 16 21.12 48.03 -80.62
C GLN A 16 20.07 47.08 -79.98
N ILE A 17 18.99 46.89 -80.71
CA ILE A 17 17.90 45.90 -80.24
C ILE A 17 18.44 44.47 -80.24
N SER A 18 19.21 44.07 -81.26
CA SER A 18 19.79 42.74 -81.32
C SER A 18 20.82 42.52 -80.20
N TRP A 19 21.64 43.51 -79.84
CA TRP A 19 22.52 43.38 -78.70
C TRP A 19 21.78 43.44 -77.38
N ALA A 20 20.72 44.16 -77.25
CA ALA A 20 19.87 44.15 -76.05
C ALA A 20 19.13 42.74 -75.83
N VAL A 21 18.66 42.18 -76.94
CA VAL A 21 18.02 40.83 -76.88
C VAL A 21 19.09 39.76 -76.57
N ALA A 22 20.27 39.85 -77.16
CA ALA A 22 21.38 38.92 -76.84
C ALA A 22 21.87 39.10 -75.38
N ALA A 23 21.91 40.31 -74.87
CA ALA A 23 22.25 40.54 -73.46
C ALA A 23 21.17 39.97 -72.48
N LEU A 24 19.85 40.18 -72.82
CA LEU A 24 18.75 39.60 -72.08
C LEU A 24 18.76 38.04 -72.11
N ALA A 25 19.06 37.45 -73.26
CA ALA A 25 19.17 35.99 -73.38
C ALA A 25 20.41 35.44 -72.61
N ALA A 26 21.51 36.15 -72.64
CA ALA A 26 22.71 35.81 -71.84
C ALA A 26 22.42 35.90 -70.32
N VAL A 27 21.75 36.95 -69.86
CA VAL A 27 21.33 37.07 -68.46
C VAL A 27 20.34 36.01 -68.08
N GLY A 28 19.39 35.66 -68.96
CA GLY A 28 18.44 34.53 -68.76
C GLY A 28 19.14 33.15 -68.68
N LEU A 29 20.18 32.92 -69.51
CA LEU A 29 20.96 31.70 -69.45
C LEU A 29 21.84 31.63 -68.20
N ILE A 30 22.42 32.76 -67.78
CA ILE A 30 23.23 32.85 -66.54
C ILE A 30 22.35 32.65 -65.32
N THR A 31 21.16 33.28 -65.28
CA THR A 31 20.20 33.07 -64.15
C THR A 31 19.67 31.65 -64.11
N LEU A 32 19.39 31.01 -65.26
CA LEU A 32 18.99 29.63 -65.36
C LEU A 32 20.17 28.66 -64.97
N GLY A 33 21.39 29.01 -65.32
CA GLY A 33 22.60 28.30 -64.86
C GLY A 33 22.84 28.44 -63.36
N LEU A 34 22.73 29.64 -62.84
CA LEU A 34 22.84 29.92 -61.40
C LEU A 34 21.74 29.30 -60.57
N SER A 35 20.49 29.24 -61.06
CA SER A 35 19.35 28.62 -60.38
C SER A 35 19.48 27.08 -60.30
N ARG A 36 20.31 26.47 -61.13
CA ARG A 36 20.63 25.04 -61.10
C ARG A 36 21.86 24.67 -60.24
N LEU A 37 22.60 25.67 -59.78
CA LEU A 37 23.68 25.44 -58.83
C LEU A 37 23.07 25.12 -57.46
N LYS A 38 23.30 23.87 -56.99
CA LYS A 38 22.91 23.49 -55.61
C LYS A 38 23.72 24.36 -54.64
N PRO A 39 23.10 24.89 -53.55
CA PRO A 39 23.82 25.67 -52.55
C PRO A 39 24.99 24.86 -52.02
N ALA A 40 26.12 25.52 -51.77
CA ALA A 40 27.31 24.86 -51.22
C ALA A 40 26.94 24.19 -49.88
N ALA A 41 27.32 22.93 -49.72
CA ALA A 41 27.03 22.19 -48.49
C ALA A 41 27.67 22.93 -47.31
N PRO A 42 26.91 23.25 -46.26
CA PRO A 42 27.45 23.87 -45.07
C PRO A 42 28.48 22.95 -44.41
N THR A 43 29.52 23.56 -43.83
CA THR A 43 30.58 22.79 -43.16
C THR A 43 30.27 22.67 -41.67
N VAL A 44 30.38 21.46 -41.15
CA VAL A 44 30.17 21.12 -39.74
C VAL A 44 31.44 20.49 -39.20
N GLU A 45 31.86 20.92 -38.03
CA GLU A 45 33.03 20.36 -37.35
C GLU A 45 32.71 18.97 -36.78
N MET A 46 33.60 17.96 -37.04
CA MET A 46 33.45 16.61 -36.56
C MET A 46 33.40 16.52 -35.02
N ALA A 47 33.99 17.46 -34.32
CA ALA A 47 34.00 17.55 -32.85
C ALA A 47 32.62 17.83 -32.24
N VAL A 48 31.67 18.39 -33.01
CA VAL A 48 30.32 18.75 -32.54
C VAL A 48 29.31 17.68 -32.87
N VAL A 49 29.65 16.73 -33.75
CA VAL A 49 28.73 15.65 -34.16
C VAL A 49 28.95 14.38 -33.38
N TRP A 50 27.89 13.71 -33.12
CA TRP A 50 27.88 12.42 -32.40
C TRP A 50 27.58 11.29 -33.41
N PRO A 51 28.60 10.68 -34.00
CA PRO A 51 28.41 9.59 -34.96
C PRO A 51 28.19 8.26 -34.25
N ASP A 52 27.26 7.47 -34.76
CA ASP A 52 27.13 6.05 -34.36
C ASP A 52 26.97 5.16 -35.59
N THR A 53 27.19 3.86 -35.41
CA THR A 53 27.13 2.88 -36.48
C THR A 53 25.91 1.98 -36.27
N VAL A 54 25.13 1.80 -37.34
CA VAL A 54 23.98 0.90 -37.34
C VAL A 54 24.45 -0.55 -37.20
N LYS A 55 23.94 -1.24 -36.20
CA LYS A 55 24.28 -2.63 -35.86
C LYS A 55 23.08 -3.53 -36.07
N ARG A 56 23.33 -4.83 -36.25
CA ARG A 56 22.31 -5.86 -36.26
C ARG A 56 22.57 -6.85 -35.13
N GLY A 57 21.57 -7.13 -34.32
CA GLY A 57 21.70 -8.07 -33.22
C GLY A 57 20.57 -7.89 -32.17
N PRO A 58 20.77 -8.46 -30.99
CA PRO A 58 19.80 -8.33 -29.93
C PRO A 58 19.77 -6.91 -29.37
N MET A 59 18.56 -6.36 -29.23
CA MET A 59 18.31 -5.06 -28.60
C MET A 59 17.38 -5.25 -27.41
N VAL A 60 17.78 -4.76 -26.25
CA VAL A 60 16.93 -4.76 -25.05
C VAL A 60 16.19 -3.42 -24.98
N ARG A 61 14.86 -3.51 -24.99
CA ARG A 61 14.02 -2.35 -24.80
C ARG A 61 13.82 -2.11 -23.31
N GLN A 62 14.27 -0.98 -22.83
CA GLN A 62 14.24 -0.59 -21.43
C GLN A 62 13.61 0.76 -21.25
N VAL A 63 12.98 0.94 -20.08
CA VAL A 63 12.51 2.24 -19.61
C VAL A 63 13.17 2.58 -18.28
N ARG A 64 13.43 3.86 -18.06
CA ARG A 64 14.08 4.35 -16.85
C ARG A 64 13.16 5.30 -16.10
N GLY A 65 13.18 5.23 -14.78
CA GLY A 65 12.48 6.14 -13.89
C GLY A 65 13.25 6.40 -12.61
N LEU A 66 12.98 7.54 -12.01
CA LEU A 66 13.46 7.87 -10.67
C LEU A 66 12.48 7.33 -9.64
N GLY A 67 13.00 6.90 -8.50
CA GLY A 67 12.18 6.36 -7.43
C GLY A 67 12.80 6.49 -6.06
N THR A 68 12.17 5.84 -5.10
CA THR A 68 12.64 5.75 -3.72
C THR A 68 12.50 4.34 -3.19
N LEU A 69 13.40 3.94 -2.29
CA LEU A 69 13.22 2.72 -1.52
C LEU A 69 12.18 2.94 -0.43
N VAL A 70 11.19 2.06 -0.37
CA VAL A 70 10.10 2.14 0.61
C VAL A 70 10.00 0.79 1.32
N PRO A 71 9.88 0.75 2.67
CA PRO A 71 9.63 -0.50 3.35
C PRO A 71 8.36 -1.19 2.86
N GLU A 72 8.40 -2.52 2.69
CA GLU A 72 7.20 -3.29 2.33
C GLU A 72 6.15 -3.23 3.44
N ASP A 73 6.62 -3.37 4.69
CA ASP A 73 5.77 -3.38 5.88
C ASP A 73 5.92 -2.05 6.63
N ILE A 74 4.92 -1.19 6.50
CA ILE A 74 4.80 0.06 7.24
C ILE A 74 3.57 -0.01 8.13
N ARG A 75 3.73 0.30 9.41
CA ARG A 75 2.62 0.43 10.34
C ARG A 75 2.58 1.84 10.95
N TRP A 76 1.52 2.54 10.68
CA TRP A 76 1.14 3.72 11.43
C TRP A 76 0.45 3.31 12.73
N ILE A 77 0.82 3.93 13.82
CA ILE A 77 0.28 3.68 15.16
C ILE A 77 -0.54 4.92 15.53
N PRO A 78 -1.88 4.84 15.40
CA PRO A 78 -2.76 5.93 15.79
C PRO A 78 -3.03 5.90 17.29
N ALA A 79 -3.39 7.05 17.86
CA ALA A 79 -3.97 7.14 19.19
C ALA A 79 -5.35 6.44 19.19
N THR A 80 -5.54 5.49 20.09
CA THR A 80 -6.84 4.81 20.26
C THR A 80 -7.77 5.63 21.12
N THR A 81 -7.22 6.36 22.09
CA THR A 81 -7.93 7.22 23.03
C THR A 81 -7.36 8.62 23.00
N GLN A 82 -8.15 9.59 23.40
CA GLN A 82 -7.65 10.94 23.65
C GLN A 82 -6.67 10.94 24.81
N GLY A 83 -5.58 11.72 24.70
CA GLY A 83 -4.62 11.88 25.79
C GLY A 83 -3.61 12.98 25.52
N ARG A 84 -2.84 13.34 26.52
CA ARG A 84 -1.68 14.21 26.39
C ARG A 84 -0.42 13.35 26.39
N VAL A 85 0.52 13.62 25.49
CA VAL A 85 1.83 12.96 25.46
C VAL A 85 2.59 13.31 26.74
N GLU A 86 2.78 12.34 27.62
CA GLU A 86 3.49 12.54 28.87
C GLU A 86 5.00 12.35 28.69
N LYS A 87 5.38 11.28 27.97
CA LYS A 87 6.77 10.94 27.75
C LYS A 87 6.96 10.19 26.43
N ILE A 88 8.02 10.54 25.70
CA ILE A 88 8.53 9.77 24.57
C ILE A 88 9.71 8.95 25.07
N ILE A 89 9.56 7.60 25.01
CA ILE A 89 10.55 6.65 25.57
C ILE A 89 11.59 6.32 24.50
N LEU A 90 11.14 6.08 23.26
CA LEU A 90 12.01 5.70 22.15
C LEU A 90 12.03 6.81 21.10
N ARG A 91 13.21 7.04 20.51
CA ARG A 91 13.41 8.04 19.46
C ARG A 91 13.47 7.38 18.08
N PRO A 92 13.16 8.11 17.00
CA PRO A 92 13.36 7.64 15.63
C PRO A 92 14.78 7.09 15.43
N GLY A 93 14.89 5.98 14.66
CA GLY A 93 16.13 5.23 14.48
C GLY A 93 16.37 4.10 15.48
N THR A 94 15.51 3.93 16.49
CA THR A 94 15.65 2.84 17.47
C THR A 94 15.00 1.54 16.95
N PRO A 95 15.67 0.36 17.05
CA PRO A 95 15.04 -0.92 16.78
C PRO A 95 14.00 -1.25 17.84
N VAL A 96 12.83 -1.73 17.43
CA VAL A 96 11.69 -2.03 18.29
C VAL A 96 11.16 -3.44 18.07
N LYS A 97 10.63 -4.03 19.14
CA LYS A 97 9.84 -5.25 19.11
C LYS A 97 8.35 -4.90 19.20
N ALA A 98 7.47 -5.85 18.88
CA ALA A 98 6.04 -5.63 18.92
C ALA A 98 5.50 -5.13 20.27
N ASP A 99 6.12 -5.53 21.38
CA ASP A 99 5.76 -5.16 22.75
C ASP A 99 6.44 -3.89 23.26
N SER A 100 7.44 -3.36 22.55
CA SER A 100 8.19 -2.16 22.95
C SER A 100 7.28 -0.95 23.06
N VAL A 101 7.33 -0.27 24.22
CA VAL A 101 6.59 0.98 24.45
C VAL A 101 7.36 2.14 23.82
N ILE A 102 6.72 2.86 22.92
CA ILE A 102 7.31 4.00 22.19
C ILE A 102 7.12 5.29 22.97
N LEU A 103 5.91 5.53 23.45
CA LEU A 103 5.53 6.71 24.22
C LEU A 103 4.38 6.39 25.19
N GLU A 104 4.24 7.22 26.19
CA GLU A 104 3.15 7.15 27.17
C GLU A 104 2.27 8.38 27.03
N LEU A 105 0.94 8.14 27.00
CA LEU A 105 -0.08 9.15 27.08
C LEU A 105 -0.63 9.22 28.49
N SER A 106 -1.04 10.38 28.93
CA SER A 106 -1.78 10.61 30.18
C SER A 106 -3.20 11.05 29.87
N ASN A 107 -4.15 10.41 30.53
CA ASN A 107 -5.54 10.81 30.53
C ASN A 107 -6.20 10.50 31.89
N PRO A 108 -6.27 11.46 32.80
CA PRO A 108 -6.86 11.27 34.14
C PRO A 108 -8.28 10.74 34.13
N GLN A 109 -9.06 11.05 33.09
CA GLN A 109 -10.43 10.57 32.95
C GLN A 109 -10.50 9.06 32.69
N VAL A 110 -9.58 8.53 31.83
CA VAL A 110 -9.47 7.09 31.56
C VAL A 110 -8.98 6.36 32.80
N GLU A 111 -8.01 6.93 33.53
CA GLU A 111 -7.49 6.37 34.78
C GLU A 111 -8.57 6.27 35.85
N GLN A 112 -9.33 7.36 36.05
CA GLN A 112 -10.46 7.41 37.00
C GLN A 112 -11.53 6.40 36.57
N ALA A 113 -11.94 6.38 35.30
CA ALA A 113 -12.98 5.46 34.82
C ALA A 113 -12.59 3.98 35.00
N ALA A 114 -11.29 3.65 34.85
CA ALA A 114 -10.81 2.29 35.12
C ALA A 114 -10.85 1.94 36.61
N GLN A 115 -10.49 2.90 37.47
CA GLN A 115 -10.52 2.74 38.91
C GLN A 115 -11.97 2.59 39.44
N ASP A 116 -12.87 3.42 38.94
CA ASP A 116 -14.31 3.37 39.31
C ASP A 116 -14.93 2.03 38.87
N ALA A 117 -14.65 1.55 37.65
CA ALA A 117 -15.15 0.28 37.18
C ALA A 117 -14.62 -0.92 38.01
N ASP A 118 -13.35 -0.85 38.45
CA ASP A 118 -12.75 -1.86 39.32
C ASP A 118 -13.41 -1.87 40.71
N LEU A 119 -13.69 -0.71 41.27
CA LEU A 119 -14.39 -0.59 42.56
C LEU A 119 -15.83 -1.11 42.46
N GLN A 120 -16.55 -0.79 41.37
CA GLN A 120 -17.90 -1.31 41.12
C GLN A 120 -17.91 -2.83 40.98
N PHE A 121 -16.98 -3.40 40.24
CA PHE A 121 -16.85 -4.85 40.11
C PHE A 121 -16.62 -5.52 41.47
N LYS A 122 -15.69 -4.99 42.30
CA LYS A 122 -15.41 -5.53 43.63
C LYS A 122 -16.61 -5.39 44.59
N ALA A 123 -17.36 -4.28 44.50
CA ALA A 123 -18.58 -4.11 45.29
C ALA A 123 -19.64 -5.17 44.94
N GLU A 124 -19.84 -5.41 43.62
CA GLU A 124 -20.84 -6.38 43.20
C GLU A 124 -20.40 -7.84 43.49
N GLU A 125 -19.08 -8.15 43.42
CA GLU A 125 -18.55 -9.43 43.87
C GLU A 125 -18.79 -9.66 45.40
N SER A 126 -18.65 -8.60 46.22
CA SER A 126 -18.94 -8.67 47.65
C SER A 126 -20.44 -8.85 47.92
N ASN A 127 -21.32 -8.21 47.13
CA ASN A 127 -22.77 -8.39 47.18
C ASN A 127 -23.18 -9.84 46.86
N LEU A 128 -22.58 -10.45 45.84
CA LEU A 128 -22.80 -11.88 45.50
C LEU A 128 -22.40 -12.80 46.65
N ILE A 129 -21.23 -12.57 47.28
CA ILE A 129 -20.79 -13.36 48.44
C ILE A 129 -21.79 -13.24 49.60
N SER A 130 -22.23 -12.01 49.94
CA SER A 130 -23.20 -11.76 50.98
C SER A 130 -24.56 -12.40 50.69
N LEU A 131 -25.09 -12.25 49.48
CA LEU A 131 -26.33 -12.84 49.04
C LEU A 131 -26.25 -14.37 49.06
N THR A 132 -25.11 -14.94 48.65
CA THR A 132 -24.90 -16.39 48.69
C THR A 132 -24.97 -16.93 50.13
N ALA A 133 -24.34 -16.25 51.07
CA ALA A 133 -24.38 -16.65 52.49
C ALA A 133 -25.79 -16.54 53.07
N GLN A 134 -26.52 -15.47 52.76
CA GLN A 134 -27.90 -15.26 53.19
C GLN A 134 -28.82 -16.35 52.63
N LEU A 135 -28.81 -16.57 51.32
CA LEU A 135 -29.68 -17.57 50.68
C LEU A 135 -29.37 -19.01 51.14
N GLN A 136 -28.07 -19.27 51.43
CA GLN A 136 -27.68 -20.56 52.02
C GLN A 136 -28.18 -20.75 53.45
N ALA A 137 -28.18 -19.70 54.28
CA ALA A 137 -28.76 -19.75 55.63
C ALA A 137 -30.29 -19.99 55.56
N ASP A 138 -30.99 -19.26 54.66
CA ASP A 138 -32.44 -19.45 54.45
C ASP A 138 -32.78 -20.86 53.99
N PHE A 139 -32.02 -21.43 53.07
CA PHE A 139 -32.18 -22.79 52.62
C PHE A 139 -31.93 -23.83 53.72
N LEU A 140 -30.91 -23.64 54.56
CA LEU A 140 -30.64 -24.50 55.70
C LEU A 140 -31.74 -24.46 56.73
N ALA A 141 -32.32 -23.25 57.01
CA ALA A 141 -33.48 -23.12 57.92
C ALA A 141 -34.71 -23.88 57.38
N GLN A 142 -35.01 -23.74 56.10
CA GLN A 142 -36.14 -24.47 55.48
C GLN A 142 -35.92 -26.00 55.49
N ARG A 143 -34.65 -26.41 55.23
CA ARG A 143 -34.29 -27.85 55.31
C ARG A 143 -34.45 -28.40 56.73
N ALA A 144 -34.12 -27.65 57.76
CA ALA A 144 -34.31 -28.06 59.13
C ALA A 144 -35.80 -28.20 59.47
N ALA A 145 -36.65 -27.26 58.99
CA ALA A 145 -38.12 -27.38 59.18
C ALA A 145 -38.69 -28.62 58.48
N ALA A 146 -38.28 -28.91 57.25
CA ALA A 146 -38.69 -30.14 56.52
C ALA A 146 -38.27 -31.41 57.27
N ALA A 147 -37.03 -31.45 57.80
CA ALA A 147 -36.53 -32.60 58.57
C ALA A 147 -37.33 -32.87 59.84
N THR A 148 -37.81 -31.79 60.50
CA THR A 148 -38.70 -31.93 61.69
C THR A 148 -40.02 -32.61 61.30
N VAL A 149 -40.67 -32.16 60.23
CA VAL A 149 -41.94 -32.73 59.74
C VAL A 149 -41.76 -34.19 59.25
N GLU A 150 -40.61 -34.53 58.64
CA GLU A 150 -40.26 -35.89 58.24
C GLU A 150 -40.14 -36.79 59.48
N ALA A 151 -39.50 -36.31 60.56
CA ALA A 151 -39.42 -37.11 61.82
C ALA A 151 -40.78 -37.31 62.46
N ASP A 152 -41.64 -36.29 62.51
CA ASP A 152 -43.00 -36.39 63.01
C ASP A 152 -43.85 -37.39 62.22
N TYR A 153 -43.73 -37.38 60.88
CA TYR A 153 -44.40 -38.35 60.01
C TYR A 153 -43.88 -39.76 60.23
N ALA A 154 -42.56 -39.93 60.30
CA ALA A 154 -41.99 -41.27 60.59
C ALA A 154 -42.50 -41.84 61.91
N GLN A 155 -42.60 -41.02 62.95
CA GLN A 155 -43.16 -41.43 64.24
C GLN A 155 -44.63 -41.80 64.11
N ALA A 156 -45.48 -40.98 63.47
CA ALA A 156 -46.89 -41.24 63.29
C ALA A 156 -47.17 -42.47 62.43
N ARG A 157 -46.38 -42.66 61.40
CA ARG A 157 -46.44 -43.91 60.56
C ARG A 157 -46.11 -45.17 61.33
N MET A 158 -45.04 -45.16 62.11
CA MET A 158 -44.67 -46.26 62.98
C MET A 158 -45.81 -46.64 63.98
N GLN A 159 -46.44 -45.59 64.57
CA GLN A 159 -47.54 -45.75 65.47
C GLN A 159 -48.78 -46.38 64.74
N TYR A 160 -49.07 -45.91 63.50
CA TYR A 160 -50.15 -46.51 62.70
C TYR A 160 -49.83 -47.98 62.32
N GLU A 161 -48.66 -48.30 61.84
CA GLU A 161 -48.23 -49.67 61.49
C GLU A 161 -48.29 -50.64 62.70
N MET A 162 -47.89 -50.15 63.88
CA MET A 162 -48.04 -50.93 65.13
C MET A 162 -49.53 -51.17 65.51
N ASN A 163 -50.35 -50.12 65.45
CA ASN A 163 -51.81 -50.26 65.73
C ASN A 163 -52.49 -51.14 64.71
N GLU A 164 -52.10 -51.15 63.46
CA GLU A 164 -52.61 -51.98 62.39
C GLU A 164 -52.32 -53.48 62.68
N ALA A 165 -51.07 -53.79 63.07
CA ALA A 165 -50.67 -55.14 63.48
C ALA A 165 -51.43 -55.63 64.69
N LEU A 166 -51.61 -54.78 65.72
CA LEU A 166 -52.42 -55.17 66.94
C LEU A 166 -53.92 -55.27 66.69
N ALA A 167 -54.47 -54.59 65.70
CA ALA A 167 -55.86 -54.65 65.31
C ALA A 167 -56.24 -56.03 64.69
N VAL A 168 -55.30 -56.68 63.98
CA VAL A 168 -55.45 -58.06 63.44
C VAL A 168 -55.81 -58.99 64.59
N ASP A 169 -55.17 -58.84 65.77
CA ASP A 169 -55.41 -59.71 67.01
C ASP A 169 -56.53 -59.13 67.87
N LYS A 170 -57.27 -58.13 67.44
CA LYS A 170 -58.34 -57.42 68.17
C LYS A 170 -57.91 -56.81 69.52
N LEU A 171 -56.64 -56.42 69.63
CA LEU A 171 -56.05 -55.87 70.84
C LEU A 171 -56.20 -54.31 70.90
N VAL A 172 -56.59 -53.67 69.78
CA VAL A 172 -56.81 -52.21 69.66
C VAL A 172 -58.21 -51.98 69.07
N SER A 173 -58.89 -50.90 69.51
CA SER A 173 -60.20 -50.55 69.00
C SER A 173 -60.12 -49.87 67.59
N ASP A 174 -61.19 -50.12 66.77
CA ASP A 174 -61.28 -49.48 65.43
C ASP A 174 -61.13 -47.94 65.44
N LEU A 175 -61.53 -47.26 66.50
CA LEU A 175 -61.43 -45.84 66.68
C LEU A 175 -59.94 -45.43 66.77
N VAL A 176 -59.15 -46.15 67.60
CA VAL A 176 -57.70 -45.84 67.75
C VAL A 176 -56.93 -46.12 66.47
N LEU A 177 -57.28 -47.18 65.75
CA LEU A 177 -56.69 -47.46 64.41
C LEU A 177 -56.99 -46.38 63.43
N ARG A 178 -58.25 -45.96 63.30
CA ARG A 178 -58.65 -44.87 62.39
C ARG A 178 -57.98 -43.51 62.76
N GLN A 179 -57.91 -43.18 64.07
CA GLN A 179 -57.22 -41.96 64.52
C GLN A 179 -55.70 -41.94 64.15
N SER A 180 -55.00 -43.08 64.38
CA SER A 180 -53.58 -43.17 64.01
C SER A 180 -53.40 -43.10 62.50
N LYS A 181 -54.31 -43.72 61.68
CA LYS A 181 -54.30 -43.54 60.23
C LYS A 181 -54.47 -42.10 59.77
N VAL A 182 -55.51 -41.41 60.24
CA VAL A 182 -55.79 -40.01 59.89
C VAL A 182 -54.58 -39.14 60.25
N LYS A 183 -53.95 -39.36 61.42
CA LYS A 183 -52.78 -38.67 61.84
C LYS A 183 -51.57 -38.92 60.95
N SER A 184 -51.33 -40.15 60.55
CA SER A 184 -50.25 -40.46 59.56
C SER A 184 -50.52 -39.83 58.20
N ASP A 185 -51.76 -39.87 57.70
CA ASP A 185 -52.16 -39.30 56.41
C ASP A 185 -52.00 -37.75 56.43
N GLU A 186 -52.41 -37.06 57.52
CA GLU A 186 -52.22 -35.66 57.75
C GLU A 186 -50.74 -35.23 57.67
N LEU A 187 -49.88 -35.94 58.44
CA LEU A 187 -48.46 -35.66 58.48
C LEU A 187 -47.75 -35.99 57.17
N ASN A 188 -48.22 -37.07 56.46
CA ASN A 188 -47.72 -37.32 55.10
C ASN A 188 -48.00 -36.16 54.12
N SER A 189 -49.21 -35.65 54.12
CA SER A 189 -49.59 -34.53 53.32
C SER A 189 -48.74 -33.27 53.66
N ARG A 190 -48.52 -33.01 54.97
CA ARG A 190 -47.67 -31.92 55.44
C ARG A 190 -46.22 -32.12 55.03
N ARG A 191 -45.67 -33.32 55.09
CA ARG A 191 -44.36 -33.68 54.62
C ARG A 191 -44.18 -33.36 53.13
N GLN A 192 -45.18 -33.79 52.30
CA GLN A 192 -45.14 -33.51 50.85
C GLN A 192 -45.10 -31.98 50.57
N ILE A 193 -45.90 -31.22 51.29
CA ILE A 193 -45.92 -29.75 51.17
C ILE A 193 -44.55 -29.13 51.52
N GLU A 194 -43.92 -29.61 52.59
CA GLU A 194 -42.58 -29.12 52.99
C GLU A 194 -41.49 -29.53 52.03
N ASP A 195 -41.56 -30.74 51.46
CA ASP A 195 -40.65 -31.20 50.38
C ASP A 195 -40.77 -30.32 49.11
N ASP A 196 -42.01 -30.01 48.71
CA ASP A 196 -42.25 -29.09 47.57
C ASP A 196 -41.78 -27.66 47.87
N ARG A 197 -41.95 -27.18 49.09
CA ARG A 197 -41.39 -25.88 49.54
C ARG A 197 -39.87 -25.85 49.49
N LEU A 198 -39.22 -26.97 49.92
CA LEU A 198 -37.78 -27.08 49.90
C LEU A 198 -37.24 -27.05 48.47
N LYS A 199 -37.87 -27.77 47.51
CA LYS A 199 -37.54 -27.71 46.08
C LYS A 199 -37.70 -26.34 45.52
N GLN A 200 -38.85 -25.68 45.78
CA GLN A 200 -39.10 -24.32 45.28
C GLN A 200 -38.11 -23.29 45.86
N THR A 201 -37.75 -23.42 47.14
CA THR A 201 -36.72 -22.57 47.77
C THR A 201 -35.36 -22.75 47.08
N LYS A 202 -34.96 -24.03 46.78
CA LYS A 202 -33.73 -24.34 46.07
C LYS A 202 -33.70 -23.77 44.65
N GLU A 203 -34.78 -23.89 43.91
CA GLU A 203 -34.94 -23.34 42.57
C GLU A 203 -34.84 -21.80 42.58
N THR A 204 -35.58 -21.18 43.50
CA THR A 204 -35.55 -19.71 43.70
C THR A 204 -34.14 -19.21 44.07
N MET A 205 -33.47 -19.93 44.98
CA MET A 205 -32.08 -19.64 45.36
C MET A 205 -31.16 -19.68 44.13
N ASN A 206 -31.23 -20.76 43.34
CA ASN A 206 -30.41 -20.91 42.15
C ASN A 206 -30.69 -19.82 41.12
N ALA A 207 -31.96 -19.48 40.89
CA ALA A 207 -32.34 -18.40 39.97
C ALA A 207 -31.80 -17.05 40.42
N ARG A 208 -31.92 -16.71 41.72
CA ARG A 208 -31.38 -15.48 42.28
C ARG A 208 -29.86 -15.40 42.17
N LEU A 209 -29.16 -16.51 42.49
CA LEU A 209 -27.70 -16.57 42.35
C LEU A 209 -27.25 -16.46 40.89
N ALA A 210 -27.97 -17.06 39.94
CA ALA A 210 -27.70 -16.94 38.52
C ALA A 210 -27.84 -15.47 38.03
N ALA A 211 -28.93 -14.79 38.45
CA ALA A 211 -29.14 -13.39 38.12
C ALA A 211 -28.00 -12.48 38.66
N GLU A 212 -27.61 -12.69 39.93
CA GLU A 212 -26.54 -11.87 40.53
C GLU A 212 -25.18 -12.17 39.94
N ARG A 213 -24.87 -13.46 39.57
CA ARG A 213 -23.66 -13.81 38.83
C ARG A 213 -23.59 -13.12 37.49
N SER A 214 -24.72 -13.07 36.75
CA SER A 214 -24.77 -12.33 35.47
C SER A 214 -24.44 -10.86 35.62
N LYS A 215 -24.87 -10.23 36.73
CA LYS A 215 -24.58 -8.84 37.05
C LYS A 215 -23.08 -8.64 37.39
N VAL A 216 -22.50 -9.55 38.19
CA VAL A 216 -21.05 -9.57 38.45
C VAL A 216 -20.25 -9.71 37.15
N ASP A 217 -20.67 -10.61 36.27
CA ASP A 217 -20.00 -10.82 34.98
C ASP A 217 -20.09 -9.58 34.08
N GLN A 218 -21.21 -8.87 34.09
CA GLN A 218 -21.35 -7.59 33.40
C GLN A 218 -20.36 -6.54 33.96
N MET A 219 -20.25 -6.39 35.28
CA MET A 219 -19.31 -5.46 35.89
C MET A 219 -17.86 -5.87 35.65
N ARG A 220 -17.55 -7.15 35.64
CA ARG A 220 -16.24 -7.69 35.28
C ARG A 220 -15.85 -7.33 33.85
N ALA A 221 -16.78 -7.50 32.90
CA ALA A 221 -16.57 -7.14 31.50
C ALA A 221 -16.29 -5.64 31.35
N LEU A 222 -17.04 -4.78 32.05
CA LEU A 222 -16.84 -3.33 32.06
C LEU A 222 -15.45 -2.97 32.63
N ALA A 223 -15.08 -3.54 33.79
CA ALA A 223 -13.77 -3.29 34.39
C ALA A 223 -12.61 -3.73 33.44
N THR A 224 -12.79 -4.87 32.77
CA THR A 224 -11.81 -5.37 31.79
C THR A 224 -11.66 -4.40 30.62
N LEU A 225 -12.77 -3.91 30.06
CA LEU A 225 -12.76 -2.90 28.98
C LEU A 225 -12.01 -1.63 29.41
N ARG A 226 -12.32 -1.09 30.59
CA ARG A 226 -11.66 0.13 31.09
C ARG A 226 -10.17 -0.07 31.38
N ARG A 227 -9.75 -1.23 31.86
CA ARG A 227 -8.32 -1.60 32.02
C ARG A 227 -7.61 -1.70 30.66
N GLN A 228 -8.29 -2.22 29.65
CA GLN A 228 -7.73 -2.25 28.30
C GLN A 228 -7.53 -0.83 27.76
N GLU A 229 -8.50 0.08 27.91
CA GLU A 229 -8.37 1.48 27.54
C GLU A 229 -7.18 2.14 28.25
N LEU A 230 -7.01 1.89 29.53
CA LEU A 230 -5.85 2.37 30.30
C LEU A 230 -4.53 1.81 29.76
N THR A 231 -4.50 0.53 29.40
CA THR A 231 -3.29 -0.10 28.83
C THR A 231 -2.91 0.51 27.47
N LEU A 232 -3.89 0.97 26.69
CA LEU A 232 -3.68 1.62 25.39
C LEU A 232 -3.05 3.01 25.49
N LEU A 233 -3.03 3.63 26.68
CA LEU A 233 -2.25 4.85 26.93
C LEU A 233 -0.73 4.59 26.81
N LYS A 234 -0.27 3.35 26.99
CA LYS A 234 1.10 2.91 26.68
C LYS A 234 1.15 2.47 25.22
N VAL A 235 1.61 3.36 24.36
CA VAL A 235 1.65 3.15 22.92
C VAL A 235 2.80 2.20 22.56
N ARG A 236 2.44 1.03 21.99
CA ARG A 236 3.40 -0.02 21.63
C ARG A 236 3.64 -0.07 20.12
N ALA A 237 4.80 -0.60 19.73
CA ALA A 237 5.21 -0.71 18.33
C ALA A 237 4.29 -1.63 17.49
N GLY A 238 3.80 -2.72 18.08
CA GLY A 238 2.89 -3.66 17.44
C GLY A 238 3.48 -4.55 16.35
N LEU A 239 4.75 -4.30 15.94
CA LEU A 239 5.54 -5.15 15.05
C LEU A 239 7.03 -5.03 15.36
N ASN A 240 7.81 -6.00 14.89
CA ASN A 240 9.27 -5.94 14.97
C ASN A 240 9.81 -5.12 13.82
N GLY A 241 10.65 -4.13 14.09
CA GLY A 241 11.18 -3.24 13.05
C GLY A 241 12.00 -2.10 13.63
N MET A 242 11.98 -0.98 12.93
CA MET A 242 12.63 0.26 13.32
C MET A 242 11.60 1.38 13.42
N LEU A 243 11.66 2.15 14.48
CA LEU A 243 10.87 3.37 14.66
C LEU A 243 11.38 4.43 13.70
N GLN A 244 10.56 4.80 12.69
CA GLN A 244 10.95 5.77 11.67
C GLN A 244 10.60 7.21 12.05
N LEU A 245 9.41 7.41 12.61
CA LEU A 245 8.89 8.74 12.88
C LEU A 245 8.03 8.75 14.14
N VAL A 246 8.13 9.83 14.93
CA VAL A 246 7.24 10.17 16.03
C VAL A 246 6.82 11.64 15.81
N PRO A 247 5.66 11.88 15.14
CA PRO A 247 5.22 13.22 14.74
C PRO A 247 4.55 14.01 15.86
N VAL A 248 4.81 13.67 17.12
CA VAL A 248 4.22 14.31 18.29
C VAL A 248 5.29 14.74 19.29
N GLU A 249 4.99 15.76 20.06
CA GLU A 249 5.86 16.32 21.08
C GLU A 249 5.33 16.09 22.51
N VAL A 250 6.23 16.06 23.50
CA VAL A 250 5.84 15.96 24.91
C VAL A 250 4.99 17.17 25.29
N GLY A 251 3.86 16.91 25.95
CA GLY A 251 2.87 17.92 26.31
C GLY A 251 1.77 18.15 25.28
N GLN A 252 1.91 17.63 24.06
CA GLN A 252 0.93 17.76 23.01
C GLN A 252 -0.33 16.94 23.32
N GLN A 253 -1.51 17.54 23.10
CA GLN A 253 -2.80 16.85 23.16
C GLN A 253 -3.06 16.11 21.85
N VAL A 254 -3.44 14.83 21.93
CA VAL A 254 -3.78 14.00 20.76
C VAL A 254 -5.21 13.52 20.86
N ALA A 255 -5.89 13.54 19.71
CA ALA A 255 -7.26 13.02 19.59
C ALA A 255 -7.22 11.55 19.10
N PRO A 256 -8.29 10.77 19.30
CA PRO A 256 -8.41 9.44 18.72
C PRO A 256 -8.21 9.48 17.19
N GLY A 257 -7.43 8.53 16.65
CA GLY A 257 -7.05 8.48 15.23
C GLY A 257 -5.83 9.33 14.85
N GLY A 258 -5.31 10.19 15.74
CA GLY A 258 -4.08 10.95 15.49
C GLY A 258 -2.86 10.05 15.40
N ASN A 259 -1.99 10.26 14.40
CA ASN A 259 -0.79 9.47 14.22
C ASN A 259 0.24 9.75 15.31
N LEU A 260 0.68 8.72 16.02
CA LEU A 260 1.66 8.82 17.12
C LEU A 260 3.04 8.35 16.73
N ALA A 261 3.12 7.32 15.88
CA ALA A 261 4.39 6.77 15.44
C ALA A 261 4.26 6.06 14.10
N ARG A 262 5.39 5.91 13.40
CA ARG A 262 5.52 5.07 12.21
C ARG A 262 6.65 4.07 12.46
N VAL A 263 6.34 2.79 12.38
CA VAL A 263 7.29 1.69 12.50
C VAL A 263 7.32 0.92 11.19
N ALA A 264 8.50 0.56 10.72
CA ALA A 264 8.68 -0.21 9.50
C ALA A 264 9.79 -1.25 9.64
N ASN A 265 9.73 -2.28 8.80
CA ASN A 265 10.81 -3.26 8.71
C ASN A 265 11.89 -2.75 7.74
N PRO A 266 13.09 -2.38 8.21
CA PRO A 266 14.14 -1.84 7.35
C PRO A 266 14.81 -2.89 6.46
N ASN A 267 14.63 -4.18 6.73
CA ASN A 267 15.27 -5.26 6.01
C ASN A 267 14.49 -5.70 4.75
N ARG A 268 13.22 -5.27 4.63
CA ARG A 268 12.38 -5.59 3.48
C ARG A 268 11.94 -4.31 2.81
N LEU A 269 12.69 -3.96 1.77
CA LEU A 269 12.43 -2.75 0.98
C LEU A 269 11.93 -3.14 -0.41
N LYS A 270 11.06 -2.32 -0.97
CA LYS A 270 10.68 -2.29 -2.39
C LYS A 270 11.13 -0.96 -2.98
N ALA A 271 11.33 -0.90 -4.29
CA ALA A 271 11.57 0.35 -4.98
C ALA A 271 10.26 0.84 -5.63
N GLU A 272 9.84 2.05 -5.30
CA GLU A 272 8.72 2.73 -5.96
C GLU A 272 9.27 3.65 -7.05
N ILE A 273 9.18 3.22 -8.31
CA ILE A 273 9.73 3.91 -9.47
C ILE A 273 8.64 4.68 -10.20
N LYS A 274 8.88 5.97 -10.45
CA LYS A 274 7.99 6.84 -11.22
C LYS A 274 8.43 6.84 -12.68
N ILE A 275 7.58 6.34 -13.56
CA ILE A 275 7.84 6.22 -15.00
C ILE A 275 6.84 7.07 -15.75
N ALA A 276 7.30 7.79 -16.78
CA ALA A 276 6.44 8.60 -17.63
C ALA A 276 5.30 7.75 -18.22
N GLU A 277 4.06 8.24 -18.21
CA GLU A 277 2.87 7.54 -18.66
C GLU A 277 3.04 6.93 -20.07
N THR A 278 3.66 7.69 -20.98
CA THR A 278 3.92 7.26 -22.36
C THR A 278 4.78 6.01 -22.47
N GLN A 279 5.65 5.78 -21.50
CA GLN A 279 6.56 4.63 -21.43
C GLN A 279 6.03 3.52 -20.52
N ALA A 280 5.16 3.86 -19.57
CA ALA A 280 4.62 2.91 -18.59
C ALA A 280 3.53 1.98 -19.15
N LYS A 281 2.99 2.26 -20.34
CA LYS A 281 1.89 1.47 -20.95
C LYS A 281 2.27 0.03 -21.28
N ASP A 282 3.56 -0.21 -21.57
CA ASP A 282 4.06 -1.53 -21.99
C ASP A 282 4.66 -2.32 -20.82
N ILE A 283 4.68 -1.78 -19.61
CA ILE A 283 5.19 -2.46 -18.42
C ILE A 283 4.19 -3.54 -17.97
N GLN A 284 4.72 -4.71 -17.63
CA GLN A 284 3.96 -5.85 -17.12
C GLN A 284 4.53 -6.36 -15.81
N ILE A 285 3.65 -6.89 -14.96
CA ILE A 285 4.06 -7.53 -13.70
C ILE A 285 4.94 -8.73 -14.02
N GLY A 286 6.03 -8.90 -13.24
CA GLY A 286 7.01 -9.97 -13.39
C GLY A 286 8.20 -9.63 -14.28
N GLN A 287 8.21 -8.50 -15.01
CA GLN A 287 9.36 -8.04 -15.77
C GLN A 287 10.57 -7.79 -14.86
N SER A 288 11.76 -8.03 -15.40
CA SER A 288 13.02 -7.78 -14.72
C SER A 288 13.30 -6.29 -14.62
N ALA A 289 13.81 -5.88 -13.47
CA ALA A 289 14.21 -4.50 -13.21
C ALA A 289 15.57 -4.47 -12.53
N GLU A 290 16.33 -3.43 -12.81
CA GLU A 290 17.61 -3.13 -12.16
C GLU A 290 17.46 -1.80 -11.41
N ILE A 291 17.77 -1.82 -10.13
CA ILE A 291 17.66 -0.66 -9.24
C ILE A 291 19.06 -0.23 -8.81
N ASP A 292 19.47 0.93 -9.29
CA ASP A 292 20.73 1.55 -8.90
C ASP A 292 20.52 2.39 -7.63
N THR A 293 21.08 1.94 -6.54
CA THR A 293 21.07 2.60 -5.23
C THR A 293 22.22 3.58 -5.05
N ARG A 294 23.03 3.81 -6.09
CA ARG A 294 24.32 4.53 -6.05
C ARG A 294 25.42 3.86 -5.21
N ASN A 295 25.05 2.88 -4.41
CA ASN A 295 25.97 2.02 -3.63
C ASN A 295 26.08 0.61 -4.21
N GLY A 296 25.33 0.33 -5.29
CA GLY A 296 25.28 -0.95 -5.99
C GLY A 296 23.97 -1.10 -6.75
N VAL A 297 24.01 -1.93 -7.79
CA VAL A 297 22.85 -2.26 -8.60
C VAL A 297 22.22 -3.53 -8.05
N VAL A 298 20.91 -3.49 -7.80
CA VAL A 298 20.11 -4.61 -7.28
C VAL A 298 19.14 -5.08 -8.35
N ALA A 299 19.15 -6.36 -8.63
CA ALA A 299 18.15 -6.97 -9.49
C ALA A 299 16.82 -7.15 -8.75
N GLY A 300 15.74 -6.72 -9.37
CA GLY A 300 14.38 -6.83 -8.83
C GLY A 300 13.39 -7.28 -9.90
N ARG A 301 12.11 -7.38 -9.51
CA ARG A 301 11.01 -7.69 -10.42
C ARG A 301 9.84 -6.75 -10.17
N VAL A 302 9.18 -6.34 -11.26
CA VAL A 302 7.94 -5.57 -11.17
C VAL A 302 6.89 -6.38 -10.43
N SER A 303 6.46 -5.92 -9.27
CA SER A 303 5.47 -6.57 -8.41
C SER A 303 4.08 -5.94 -8.54
N ARG A 304 4.02 -4.61 -8.74
CA ARG A 304 2.76 -3.87 -8.85
C ARG A 304 2.91 -2.67 -9.78
N ILE A 305 1.86 -2.35 -10.50
CA ILE A 305 1.76 -1.16 -11.33
C ILE A 305 0.54 -0.38 -10.85
N ASP A 306 0.73 0.85 -10.41
CA ASP A 306 -0.37 1.70 -9.97
C ASP A 306 -1.25 2.04 -11.20
N PRO A 307 -2.57 1.83 -11.14
CA PRO A 307 -3.47 2.22 -12.23
C PRO A 307 -3.57 3.73 -12.42
N SER A 308 -3.27 4.51 -11.38
CA SER A 308 -3.41 5.96 -11.38
C SER A 308 -2.19 6.65 -12.02
N VAL A 309 -2.45 7.72 -12.76
CA VAL A 309 -1.41 8.62 -13.28
C VAL A 309 -1.40 9.88 -12.43
N ILE A 310 -0.26 10.19 -11.83
CA ILE A 310 -0.06 11.37 -10.99
C ILE A 310 1.07 12.19 -11.60
N ASN A 311 0.79 13.46 -11.91
CA ASN A 311 1.77 14.39 -12.53
C ASN A 311 2.44 13.81 -13.80
N GLY A 312 1.66 13.12 -14.66
CA GLY A 312 2.16 12.53 -15.91
C GLY A 312 3.06 11.29 -15.73
N THR A 313 3.12 10.73 -14.52
CA THR A 313 3.89 9.52 -14.20
C THR A 313 3.00 8.44 -13.60
N ARG A 314 3.35 7.17 -13.84
CA ARG A 314 2.82 5.99 -13.15
C ARG A 314 3.85 5.47 -12.16
N THR A 315 3.38 5.08 -10.99
CA THR A 315 4.22 4.43 -9.99
C THR A 315 4.25 2.92 -10.25
N VAL A 316 5.46 2.39 -10.30
CA VAL A 316 5.72 0.95 -10.47
C VAL A 316 6.51 0.47 -9.27
N ASP A 317 5.96 -0.50 -8.55
CA ASP A 317 6.64 -1.14 -7.42
C ASP A 317 7.50 -2.30 -7.96
N VAL A 318 8.74 -2.30 -7.53
CA VAL A 318 9.72 -3.36 -7.83
C VAL A 318 10.09 -4.04 -6.52
N SER A 319 9.82 -5.35 -6.42
CA SER A 319 10.28 -6.17 -5.30
C SER A 319 11.79 -6.40 -5.40
N LEU A 320 12.46 -6.29 -4.27
CA LEU A 320 13.90 -6.48 -4.13
C LEU A 320 14.20 -7.74 -3.31
N PRO A 321 15.39 -8.33 -3.43
CA PRO A 321 15.81 -9.43 -2.59
C PRO A 321 16.02 -8.96 -1.12
N ASP A 322 15.99 -9.90 -0.19
CA ASP A 322 16.18 -9.61 1.25
C ASP A 322 17.59 -9.07 1.57
N GLU A 323 18.60 -9.43 0.77
CA GLU A 323 19.97 -8.92 0.91
C GLU A 323 20.19 -7.71 0.00
N LEU A 324 20.27 -6.54 0.60
CA LEU A 324 20.51 -5.27 -0.08
C LEU A 324 21.94 -4.77 0.17
N PRO A 325 22.52 -3.96 -0.75
CA PRO A 325 23.82 -3.33 -0.56
C PRO A 325 23.85 -2.48 0.71
N LYS A 326 25.02 -2.38 1.34
CA LYS A 326 25.23 -1.51 2.50
C LYS A 326 24.86 -0.07 2.15
N GLY A 327 24.01 0.54 2.97
CA GLY A 327 23.50 1.91 2.74
C GLY A 327 22.14 1.98 2.03
N ALA A 328 21.54 0.87 1.66
CA ALA A 328 20.14 0.85 1.25
C ALA A 328 19.25 1.07 2.48
N VAL A 329 18.72 2.28 2.60
CA VAL A 329 17.86 2.69 3.71
C VAL A 329 16.50 3.17 3.19
N PRO A 330 15.46 3.14 4.00
CA PRO A 330 14.17 3.75 3.67
C PRO A 330 14.33 5.20 3.18
N ASP A 331 13.49 5.59 2.22
CA ASP A 331 13.44 6.91 1.59
C ASP A 331 14.71 7.28 0.76
N LEU A 332 15.64 6.33 0.54
CA LEU A 332 16.79 6.55 -0.37
C LEU A 332 16.28 6.71 -1.81
N SER A 333 16.73 7.77 -2.48
CA SER A 333 16.48 7.97 -3.92
C SER A 333 17.28 6.99 -4.75
N VAL A 334 16.61 6.34 -5.69
CA VAL A 334 17.17 5.32 -6.57
C VAL A 334 16.80 5.57 -8.04
N ASP A 335 17.62 5.04 -8.94
CA ASP A 335 17.32 4.98 -10.36
C ASP A 335 16.87 3.56 -10.72
N GLY A 336 15.69 3.42 -11.31
CA GLY A 336 15.15 2.13 -11.75
C GLY A 336 15.16 2.00 -13.26
N THR A 337 15.64 0.88 -13.78
CA THR A 337 15.57 0.49 -15.19
C THR A 337 14.77 -0.80 -15.32
N ILE A 338 13.67 -0.80 -16.09
CA ILE A 338 12.82 -1.95 -16.30
C ILE A 338 13.02 -2.47 -17.73
N GLU A 339 13.27 -3.77 -17.88
CA GLU A 339 13.36 -4.45 -19.17
C GLU A 339 11.92 -4.77 -19.65
N LEU A 340 11.50 -4.13 -20.74
CA LEU A 340 10.18 -4.35 -21.32
C LEU A 340 10.14 -5.62 -22.18
N GLU A 341 11.09 -5.71 -23.13
CA GLU A 341 11.22 -6.82 -24.06
C GLU A 341 12.63 -6.93 -24.60
N ARG A 342 12.96 -8.12 -25.08
CA ARG A 342 14.22 -8.39 -25.78
C ARG A 342 13.94 -8.76 -27.22
N LEU A 343 14.44 -7.91 -28.16
CA LEU A 343 14.35 -8.14 -29.60
C LEU A 343 15.59 -8.88 -30.03
N ASN A 344 15.44 -10.08 -30.59
CA ASN A 344 16.60 -10.97 -30.81
C ASN A 344 17.47 -10.62 -32.04
N ASP A 345 16.88 -10.08 -33.11
CA ASP A 345 17.59 -9.77 -34.37
C ASP A 345 16.95 -8.57 -35.07
N VAL A 346 17.35 -7.36 -34.66
CA VAL A 346 16.87 -6.10 -35.24
C VAL A 346 18.06 -5.23 -35.66
N LEU A 347 17.79 -4.32 -36.63
CA LEU A 347 18.70 -3.21 -36.92
C LEU A 347 18.49 -2.14 -35.83
N TYR A 348 19.54 -1.72 -35.19
CA TYR A 348 19.49 -0.68 -34.18
C TYR A 348 20.71 0.25 -34.24
N MET A 349 20.55 1.43 -33.67
CA MET A 349 21.60 2.43 -33.49
C MET A 349 21.39 3.14 -32.14
N GLY A 350 22.33 3.96 -31.74
CA GLY A 350 22.15 4.89 -30.61
C GLY A 350 20.93 5.78 -30.83
N ARG A 351 20.30 6.19 -29.75
CA ARG A 351 19.10 7.02 -29.80
C ARG A 351 19.47 8.44 -30.26
N PRO A 352 18.90 8.96 -31.36
CA PRO A 352 19.16 10.31 -31.80
C PRO A 352 18.55 11.36 -30.83
N ALA A 353 19.12 12.56 -30.82
CA ALA A 353 18.65 13.65 -29.97
C ALA A 353 17.18 14.03 -30.22
N PHE A 354 16.64 13.73 -31.40
CA PHE A 354 15.26 14.00 -31.80
C PHE A 354 14.64 12.78 -32.50
N GLY A 355 13.32 12.72 -32.51
CA GLY A 355 12.56 11.62 -33.09
C GLY A 355 11.78 10.84 -32.03
N GLN A 356 10.54 10.53 -32.35
CA GLN A 356 9.64 9.72 -31.52
C GLN A 356 9.63 8.27 -32.01
N GLU A 357 9.17 7.37 -31.16
CA GLU A 357 8.88 5.98 -31.57
C GLU A 357 7.96 5.94 -32.77
N GLN A 358 8.23 5.02 -33.70
CA GLN A 358 7.44 4.80 -34.92
C GLN A 358 7.32 6.00 -35.84
N SER A 359 8.20 7.02 -35.69
CA SER A 359 8.24 8.19 -36.56
C SER A 359 9.28 8.04 -37.69
N THR A 360 9.15 8.90 -38.74
CA THR A 360 10.16 9.03 -39.77
C THR A 360 10.93 10.32 -39.54
N VAL A 361 12.26 10.21 -39.43
CA VAL A 361 13.15 11.34 -39.16
C VAL A 361 14.24 11.46 -40.23
N GLY A 362 14.64 12.67 -40.54
CA GLY A 362 15.78 12.92 -41.43
C GLY A 362 17.09 12.88 -40.65
N LEU A 363 17.89 11.85 -40.83
CA LEU A 363 19.21 11.74 -40.22
C LEU A 363 20.31 11.91 -41.27
N PHE A 364 21.45 12.46 -40.87
CA PHE A 364 22.62 12.60 -41.75
C PHE A 364 23.43 11.30 -41.70
N LYS A 365 23.46 10.59 -42.86
CA LYS A 365 24.29 9.41 -43.05
C LYS A 365 25.64 9.83 -43.59
N ILE A 366 26.73 9.45 -42.93
CA ILE A 366 28.11 9.75 -43.28
C ILE A 366 28.53 8.88 -44.46
N ASP A 367 29.11 9.49 -45.48
CA ASP A 367 29.65 8.81 -46.65
C ASP A 367 30.87 7.93 -46.26
N ALA A 368 31.24 6.98 -47.11
CA ALA A 368 32.32 6.06 -46.82
C ALA A 368 33.70 6.72 -46.63
N ASP A 369 33.90 7.87 -47.29
CA ASP A 369 35.13 8.68 -47.18
C ASP A 369 35.15 9.59 -45.93
N GLY A 370 34.03 9.70 -45.23
CA GLY A 370 33.90 10.53 -44.01
C GLY A 370 33.86 12.04 -44.25
N SER A 371 33.96 12.50 -45.49
CA SER A 371 34.06 13.95 -45.82
C SER A 371 32.72 14.64 -45.90
N TYR A 372 31.63 13.89 -46.14
CA TYR A 372 30.29 14.41 -46.28
C TYR A 372 29.27 13.53 -45.56
N ALA A 373 28.13 14.13 -45.24
CA ALA A 373 26.98 13.37 -44.78
C ALA A 373 25.72 13.77 -45.58
N ALA A 374 24.98 12.77 -46.04
CA ALA A 374 23.75 12.95 -46.83
C ALA A 374 22.54 12.74 -45.96
N ARG A 375 21.54 13.60 -46.10
CA ARG A 375 20.26 13.47 -45.38
C ARG A 375 19.48 12.26 -45.88
N THR A 376 19.17 11.35 -44.99
CA THR A 376 18.44 10.12 -45.30
C THR A 376 17.20 10.03 -44.42
N GLN A 377 16.04 9.73 -45.02
CA GLN A 377 14.81 9.48 -44.28
C GLN A 377 14.88 8.09 -43.63
N VAL A 378 14.81 8.06 -42.31
CA VAL A 378 14.92 6.85 -41.49
C VAL A 378 13.63 6.65 -40.74
N LYS A 379 13.00 5.48 -40.93
CA LYS A 379 11.84 5.09 -40.15
C LYS A 379 12.33 4.41 -38.87
N LEU A 380 12.07 5.06 -37.75
CA LEU A 380 12.39 4.53 -36.42
C LEU A 380 11.31 3.52 -36.00
N GLY A 381 11.72 2.51 -35.25
CA GLY A 381 10.86 1.51 -34.64
C GLY A 381 10.71 1.78 -33.13
N ARG A 382 10.87 0.71 -32.35
CA ARG A 382 10.81 0.76 -30.87
C ARG A 382 12.03 1.44 -30.30
N SER A 383 11.83 2.20 -29.22
CA SER A 383 12.86 2.96 -28.56
C SER A 383 13.21 2.38 -27.20
N SER A 384 14.47 2.40 -26.86
CA SER A 384 15.00 2.10 -25.55
C SER A 384 15.60 3.35 -24.92
N VAL A 385 16.17 3.27 -23.73
CA VAL A 385 16.86 4.38 -23.06
C VAL A 385 17.96 4.97 -23.94
N ASN A 386 18.86 4.12 -24.48
CA ASN A 386 20.06 4.54 -25.21
C ASN A 386 20.06 4.14 -26.68
N THR A 387 19.13 3.31 -27.14
CA THR A 387 19.10 2.75 -28.50
C THR A 387 17.73 2.85 -29.13
N VAL A 388 17.68 2.81 -30.45
CA VAL A 388 16.44 2.82 -31.23
C VAL A 388 16.52 1.79 -32.37
N GLU A 389 15.43 1.09 -32.59
CA GLU A 389 15.25 0.16 -33.72
C GLU A 389 15.14 0.97 -35.03
N VAL A 390 15.77 0.46 -36.09
CA VAL A 390 15.69 1.03 -37.44
C VAL A 390 14.87 0.10 -38.31
N LEU A 391 13.69 0.54 -38.74
CA LEU A 391 12.81 -0.25 -39.61
C LEU A 391 13.16 -0.12 -41.10
N SER A 392 13.57 1.06 -41.53
CA SER A 392 14.00 1.31 -42.93
C SER A 392 14.83 2.56 -43.06
N GLY A 393 15.56 2.70 -44.18
CA GLY A 393 16.34 3.88 -44.52
C GLY A 393 17.86 3.72 -44.29
N LEU A 394 18.27 2.74 -43.49
CA LEU A 394 19.70 2.46 -43.20
C LEU A 394 20.02 0.97 -43.32
N LYS A 395 21.30 0.65 -43.48
CA LYS A 395 21.85 -0.69 -43.56
C LYS A 395 22.87 -0.92 -42.45
N VAL A 396 23.17 -2.18 -42.18
CA VAL A 396 24.26 -2.58 -41.26
C VAL A 396 25.56 -1.93 -41.69
N GLY A 397 26.26 -1.30 -40.78
CA GLY A 397 27.52 -0.62 -41.01
C GLY A 397 27.40 0.84 -41.44
N ASP A 398 26.18 1.35 -41.72
CA ASP A 398 25.99 2.76 -42.02
C ASP A 398 26.33 3.60 -40.78
N ARG A 399 27.06 4.68 -40.97
CA ARG A 399 27.40 5.65 -39.92
C ARG A 399 26.42 6.83 -39.99
N VAL A 400 25.81 7.17 -38.90
CA VAL A 400 24.79 8.24 -38.82
C VAL A 400 25.12 9.22 -37.71
N ILE A 401 24.69 10.46 -37.86
CA ILE A 401 24.87 11.51 -36.86
C ILE A 401 23.64 11.53 -35.96
N LEU A 402 23.84 11.37 -34.63
CA LEU A 402 22.79 11.31 -33.61
C LEU A 402 22.52 12.64 -32.94
N SER A 403 23.49 13.60 -33.00
CA SER A 403 23.35 14.95 -32.44
C SER A 403 22.26 15.75 -33.17
N ASP A 404 21.73 16.79 -32.49
CA ASP A 404 20.72 17.66 -33.09
C ASP A 404 21.32 18.46 -34.28
N MET A 405 20.80 18.14 -35.46
CA MET A 405 21.21 18.75 -36.71
C MET A 405 20.07 19.61 -37.33
N SER A 406 19.06 19.99 -36.55
CA SER A 406 17.89 20.76 -37.01
C SER A 406 18.22 22.04 -37.73
N GLN A 407 19.32 22.72 -37.35
CA GLN A 407 19.81 23.90 -38.06
C GLN A 407 20.23 23.65 -39.52
N TYR A 408 20.48 22.39 -39.89
CA TYR A 408 20.87 21.97 -41.25
C TYR A 408 19.75 21.24 -42.00
N ASP A 409 18.53 21.21 -41.48
CA ASP A 409 17.39 20.51 -42.07
C ASP A 409 17.02 20.98 -43.50
N GLY A 410 17.39 22.21 -43.86
CA GLY A 410 17.21 22.76 -45.21
C GLY A 410 18.21 22.24 -46.26
N PHE A 411 19.22 21.43 -45.86
CA PHE A 411 20.26 20.98 -46.78
C PHE A 411 20.21 19.47 -46.95
N ASP A 412 20.37 19.01 -48.23
CA ASP A 412 20.39 17.56 -48.52
C ASP A 412 21.76 16.93 -48.16
N ARG A 413 22.80 17.72 -48.04
CA ARG A 413 24.16 17.27 -47.77
C ARG A 413 24.93 18.32 -46.97
N ILE A 414 25.74 17.85 -46.03
CA ILE A 414 26.67 18.67 -45.23
C ILE A 414 28.10 18.16 -45.43
N ARG A 415 29.06 19.03 -45.27
CA ARG A 415 30.50 18.69 -45.31
C ARG A 415 31.01 18.57 -43.87
N LEU A 416 31.72 17.50 -43.62
CA LEU A 416 32.36 17.26 -42.32
C LEU A 416 33.85 17.69 -42.39
N LYS A 417 34.32 18.41 -41.35
CA LYS A 417 35.71 18.90 -41.30
C LYS A 417 36.35 18.51 -39.97
#